data_c51d7635e48ddfacbaa85d1fd63fad61
#
_entry.id   c51d7635e48ddfacbaa85d1fd63fad61
#
_cell.length_a   1.000
_cell.length_b   1.000
_cell.length_c   1.000
_cell.angle_alpha   90.00
_cell.angle_beta   90.00
_cell.angle_gamma   90.00
#
_symmetry.space_group_name_H-M   'P 1'
#
loop_
_entity.id
_entity.type
_entity.pdbx_description
1 polymer ?
#
loop_
_entity_poly.entity_id
_entity_poly.type
_entity_poly.pdbx_seq_one_letter_code
_entity_poly.pdbx_strand_id
1 'polypeptide(L)'
;SAAVAFVYNNKAYVVTGINNGNTLTDFWMYDPANPSSWNQLRDITNISSDAFDNDYTDIQRHNAVAFVIGTKAYLTVGESGAFIKKTWEYDFATDVWARKNPYERTERTGAVAFTVKGRGYVSCGKNNSFYFDDIDEFKPDETFNAVD
;
A
#
# COMPACT_ATOMS: atom_id res chain seq x y z
N SER A 1 3.88 6.11 -13.47
CA SER A 1 3.09 7.12 -12.73
C SER A 1 2.24 6.47 -11.64
N ALA A 2 1.62 7.30 -10.76
CA ALA A 2 0.68 6.84 -9.72
C ALA A 2 1.23 5.77 -8.75
N ALA A 3 2.53 5.79 -8.51
CA ALA A 3 3.19 5.01 -7.48
C ALA A 3 2.90 5.59 -6.10
N VAL A 4 3.10 4.78 -5.08
CA VAL A 4 3.01 5.17 -3.68
C VAL A 4 4.41 5.27 -3.08
N ALA A 5 4.63 6.27 -2.25
CA ALA A 5 5.86 6.41 -1.49
C ALA A 5 5.57 6.56 0.00
N PHE A 6 6.45 6.01 0.83
CA PHE A 6 6.42 6.17 2.28
C PHE A 6 7.83 6.18 2.84
N VAL A 7 7.98 6.65 4.07
CA VAL A 7 9.28 6.80 4.74
C VAL A 7 9.30 5.97 6.02
N TYR A 8 10.38 5.24 6.22
CA TYR A 8 10.66 4.52 7.45
C TYR A 8 12.17 4.54 7.73
N ASN A 9 12.55 4.82 8.98
CA ASN A 9 13.93 4.82 9.44
C ASN A 9 14.87 5.62 8.51
N ASN A 10 14.48 6.85 8.15
CA ASN A 10 15.20 7.77 7.26
C ASN A 10 15.44 7.23 5.83
N LYS A 11 14.71 6.22 5.40
CA LYS A 11 14.74 5.68 4.05
C LYS A 11 13.41 5.89 3.36
N ALA A 12 13.44 6.16 2.06
CA ALA A 12 12.25 6.26 1.24
C ALA A 12 11.98 4.95 0.52
N TYR A 13 10.73 4.57 0.45
CA TYR A 13 10.25 3.37 -0.24
C TYR A 13 9.25 3.77 -1.31
N VAL A 14 9.38 3.19 -2.51
CA VAL A 14 8.50 3.46 -3.65
C VAL A 14 8.00 2.13 -4.20
N VAL A 15 6.69 1.99 -4.31
CA VAL A 15 6.04 0.75 -4.69
C VAL A 15 4.80 1.02 -5.52
N THR A 16 4.35 0.05 -6.28
CA THR A 16 3.14 0.13 -7.11
C THR A 16 3.26 1.15 -8.26
N GLY A 17 2.17 1.46 -8.90
CA GLY A 17 2.13 2.39 -10.00
C GLY A 17 1.77 1.75 -11.33
N ILE A 18 1.77 2.56 -12.38
CA ILE A 18 1.37 2.14 -13.71
C ILE A 18 2.29 2.73 -14.79
N ASN A 19 2.61 1.94 -15.80
CA ASN A 19 3.33 2.37 -16.99
C ASN A 19 2.67 1.80 -18.25
N ASN A 20 2.22 2.68 -19.15
CA ASN A 20 1.56 2.29 -20.40
C ASN A 20 0.41 1.28 -20.20
N GLY A 21 -0.42 1.48 -19.16
CA GLY A 21 -1.57 0.63 -18.88
C GLY A 21 -1.25 -0.64 -18.07
N ASN A 22 0.03 -0.93 -17.82
CA ASN A 22 0.43 -2.10 -17.02
C ASN A 22 0.81 -1.67 -15.61
N THR A 23 0.26 -2.32 -14.61
CA THR A 23 0.66 -2.17 -13.21
C THR A 23 2.09 -2.66 -13.01
N LEU A 24 2.87 -1.91 -12.24
CA LEU A 24 4.26 -2.22 -11.97
C LEU A 24 4.38 -3.24 -10.82
N THR A 25 5.43 -4.05 -10.88
CA THR A 25 5.73 -5.11 -9.90
C THR A 25 6.90 -4.78 -9.00
N ASP A 26 7.70 -3.80 -9.38
CA ASP A 26 8.93 -3.44 -8.72
C ASP A 26 8.69 -2.66 -7.42
N PHE A 27 9.60 -2.89 -6.47
CA PHE A 27 9.62 -2.23 -5.17
C PHE A 27 11.03 -1.72 -4.90
N TRP A 28 11.16 -0.46 -4.54
CA TRP A 28 12.45 0.22 -4.41
C TRP A 28 12.62 0.91 -3.08
N MET A 29 13.85 0.88 -2.58
CA MET A 29 14.26 1.62 -1.39
C MET A 29 15.42 2.57 -1.74
N TYR A 30 15.34 3.79 -1.27
CA TYR A 30 16.38 4.81 -1.36
C TYR A 30 16.90 5.14 0.04
N ASP A 31 18.23 5.08 0.19
CA ASP A 31 18.91 5.48 1.41
C ASP A 31 19.68 6.80 1.18
N PRO A 32 19.26 7.92 1.80
CA PRO A 32 19.97 9.21 1.65
C PRO A 32 21.40 9.19 2.18
N ALA A 33 21.75 8.26 3.08
CA ALA A 33 23.13 8.10 3.54
C ALA A 33 24.04 7.48 2.47
N ASN A 34 23.44 6.84 1.45
CA ASN A 34 24.13 6.30 0.29
C ASN A 34 23.38 6.70 -1.01
N PRO A 35 23.45 8.00 -1.39
CA PRO A 35 22.58 8.58 -2.41
C PRO A 35 22.86 8.13 -3.84
N SER A 36 23.91 7.38 -4.07
CA SER A 36 24.29 6.94 -5.43
C SER A 36 23.51 5.74 -5.94
N SER A 37 22.69 5.09 -5.12
CA SER A 37 21.98 3.88 -5.52
C SER A 37 20.59 3.75 -4.91
N TRP A 38 19.64 3.34 -5.77
CA TRP A 38 18.40 2.74 -5.35
C TRP A 38 18.59 1.24 -5.16
N ASN A 39 18.03 0.67 -4.12
CA ASN A 39 18.06 -0.76 -3.85
C ASN A 39 16.71 -1.36 -4.22
N GLN A 40 16.69 -2.28 -5.15
CA GLN A 40 15.49 -3.05 -5.45
C GLN A 40 15.25 -4.06 -4.34
N LEU A 41 14.04 -4.05 -3.82
CA LEU A 41 13.53 -5.02 -2.87
C LEU A 41 12.81 -6.14 -3.63
N ARG A 42 12.23 -7.10 -2.92
CA ARG A 42 11.44 -8.16 -3.53
C ARG A 42 10.26 -7.58 -4.31
N ASP A 43 10.05 -8.06 -5.51
CA ASP A 43 8.89 -7.69 -6.33
C ASP A 43 7.56 -8.02 -5.62
N ILE A 44 6.54 -7.21 -5.88
CA ILE A 44 5.20 -7.36 -5.28
C ILE A 44 4.30 -8.32 -6.08
N THR A 45 4.89 -9.35 -6.64
CA THR A 45 4.22 -10.41 -7.39
C THR A 45 4.89 -11.76 -7.11
N ASN A 46 4.26 -12.84 -7.50
CA ASN A 46 4.80 -14.18 -7.36
C ASN A 46 5.96 -14.37 -8.35
N ILE A 47 7.18 -14.45 -7.85
CA ILE A 47 8.42 -14.56 -8.65
C ILE A 47 9.26 -15.77 -8.29
N SER A 48 8.94 -16.46 -7.20
CA SER A 48 9.69 -17.61 -6.71
C SER A 48 8.76 -18.72 -6.21
N SER A 49 9.34 -19.80 -5.72
CA SER A 49 8.61 -20.90 -5.06
C SER A 49 8.50 -20.71 -3.55
N ASP A 50 8.84 -19.56 -3.01
CA ASP A 50 8.68 -19.27 -1.60
C ASP A 50 7.20 -19.32 -1.19
N ALA A 51 6.90 -19.88 -0.03
CA ALA A 51 5.53 -20.17 0.39
C ALA A 51 4.62 -18.91 0.45
N PHE A 52 5.19 -17.75 0.75
CA PHE A 52 4.44 -16.51 0.81
C PHE A 52 4.18 -15.88 -0.58
N ASP A 53 4.95 -16.21 -1.61
CA ASP A 53 4.78 -15.63 -2.94
C ASP A 53 3.40 -15.95 -3.54
N ASN A 54 2.84 -17.12 -3.24
CA ASN A 54 1.49 -17.48 -3.70
C ASN A 54 0.39 -16.57 -3.14
N ASP A 55 0.69 -15.83 -2.08
CA ASP A 55 -0.23 -14.87 -1.47
C ASP A 55 -0.15 -13.49 -2.13
N TYR A 56 0.88 -13.22 -2.95
CA TYR A 56 1.09 -11.93 -3.64
C TYR A 56 0.24 -11.80 -4.91
N THR A 57 -1.06 -12.08 -4.79
CA THR A 57 -1.97 -12.16 -5.93
C THR A 57 -2.52 -10.82 -6.40
N ASP A 58 -2.54 -9.80 -5.53
CA ASP A 58 -3.22 -8.53 -5.80
C ASP A 58 -2.61 -7.31 -5.09
N ILE A 59 -1.30 -7.33 -4.86
CA ILE A 59 -0.59 -6.15 -4.34
C ILE A 59 -0.45 -5.10 -5.45
N GLN A 60 -0.23 -5.52 -6.69
CA GLN A 60 -0.07 -4.68 -7.86
C GLN A 60 -1.29 -3.78 -8.09
N ARG A 61 -1.07 -2.48 -8.07
CA ARG A 61 -2.12 -1.47 -8.25
C ARG A 61 -1.52 -0.10 -8.56
N HIS A 62 -2.35 0.88 -8.78
CA HIS A 62 -1.96 2.29 -8.88
C HIS A 62 -2.97 3.18 -8.16
N ASN A 63 -2.63 4.46 -7.97
CA ASN A 63 -3.46 5.41 -7.22
C ASN A 63 -3.87 4.90 -5.83
N ALA A 64 -3.06 4.04 -5.23
CA ALA A 64 -3.22 3.56 -3.87
C ALA A 64 -2.69 4.58 -2.85
N VAL A 65 -2.83 4.27 -1.58
CA VAL A 65 -2.19 5.00 -0.49
C VAL A 65 -1.41 4.07 0.41
N ALA A 66 -0.37 4.62 1.05
CA ALA A 66 0.35 3.89 2.09
C ALA A 66 0.66 4.81 3.27
N PHE A 67 0.79 4.21 4.44
CA PHE A 67 1.17 4.85 5.68
C PHE A 67 1.93 3.87 6.58
N VAL A 68 2.69 4.40 7.53
CA VAL A 68 3.52 3.59 8.42
C VAL A 68 2.97 3.69 9.85
N ILE A 69 2.75 2.54 10.48
CA ILE A 69 2.41 2.43 11.90
C ILE A 69 3.48 1.56 12.57
N GLY A 70 4.19 2.12 13.54
CA GLY A 70 5.27 1.41 14.21
C GLY A 70 6.35 0.93 13.24
N THR A 71 6.53 -0.36 13.10
CA THR A 71 7.55 -1.02 12.26
C THR A 71 6.97 -1.65 11.00
N LYS A 72 5.76 -1.26 10.59
CA LYS A 72 5.06 -1.80 9.43
C LYS A 72 4.55 -0.69 8.53
N ALA A 73 4.54 -0.94 7.22
CA ALA A 73 3.82 -0.11 6.27
C ALA A 73 2.53 -0.82 5.84
N TYR A 74 1.50 -0.04 5.56
CA TYR A 74 0.20 -0.53 5.10
C TYR A 74 -0.12 0.10 3.77
N LEU A 75 -0.46 -0.73 2.79
CA LEU A 75 -0.89 -0.36 1.44
C LEU A 75 -2.36 -0.71 1.28
N THR A 76 -3.20 0.26 0.95
CA THR A 76 -4.64 0.02 0.80
C THR A 76 -5.24 0.85 -0.34
N VAL A 77 -6.45 0.55 -0.70
CA VAL A 77 -7.25 1.16 -1.77
C VAL A 77 -6.52 1.20 -3.12
N GLY A 78 -6.93 2.05 -4.07
CA GLY A 78 -6.37 2.10 -5.41
C GLY A 78 -7.12 1.22 -6.39
N GLU A 79 -6.49 0.96 -7.54
CA GLU A 79 -7.13 0.23 -8.63
C GLU A 79 -6.14 -0.62 -9.45
N SER A 80 -6.64 -1.72 -10.00
CA SER A 80 -5.97 -2.55 -11.00
C SER A 80 -7.05 -3.24 -11.85
N GLY A 81 -7.54 -2.55 -12.89
CA GLY A 81 -8.72 -2.95 -13.66
C GLY A 81 -10.05 -2.74 -12.93
N ALA A 82 -10.06 -2.78 -11.61
CA ALA A 82 -11.19 -2.47 -10.73
C ALA A 82 -10.67 -1.78 -9.47
N PHE A 83 -11.56 -1.13 -8.73
CA PHE A 83 -11.22 -0.57 -7.41
C PHE A 83 -10.95 -1.67 -6.39
N ILE A 84 -9.99 -1.42 -5.51
CA ILE A 84 -9.47 -2.41 -4.55
C ILE A 84 -9.70 -1.92 -3.14
N LYS A 85 -10.23 -2.80 -2.27
CA LYS A 85 -10.34 -2.59 -0.80
C LYS A 85 -9.24 -3.34 -0.04
N LYS A 86 -8.59 -4.31 -0.68
CA LYS A 86 -7.62 -5.18 -0.03
C LYS A 86 -6.43 -4.40 0.48
N THR A 87 -6.03 -4.72 1.71
CA THR A 87 -4.91 -4.09 2.41
C THR A 87 -3.80 -5.09 2.60
N TRP A 88 -2.59 -4.62 2.40
CA TRP A 88 -1.36 -5.37 2.61
C TRP A 88 -0.47 -4.66 3.62
N GLU A 89 0.12 -5.43 4.51
CA GLU A 89 1.12 -5.00 5.48
C GLU A 89 2.51 -5.43 4.99
N TYR A 90 3.44 -4.48 4.97
CA TYR A 90 4.83 -4.74 4.68
C TYR A 90 5.67 -4.72 5.94
N ASP A 91 6.43 -5.78 6.16
CA ASP A 91 7.39 -5.90 7.26
C ASP A 91 8.78 -5.47 6.80
N PHE A 92 9.27 -4.34 7.31
CA PHE A 92 10.61 -3.83 6.98
C PHE A 92 11.76 -4.74 7.42
N ALA A 93 11.55 -5.62 8.41
CA ALA A 93 12.59 -6.51 8.90
C ALA A 93 12.78 -7.76 8.03
N THR A 94 11.72 -8.22 7.38
CA THR A 94 11.71 -9.48 6.64
C THR A 94 11.56 -9.32 5.13
N ASP A 95 11.25 -8.11 4.64
CA ASP A 95 10.92 -7.84 3.22
C ASP A 95 9.76 -8.73 2.73
N VAL A 96 8.72 -8.87 3.56
CA VAL A 96 7.55 -9.71 3.28
C VAL A 96 6.27 -8.90 3.40
N TRP A 97 5.35 -9.12 2.48
CA TRP A 97 3.98 -8.62 2.52
C TRP A 97 3.02 -9.66 3.07
N ALA A 98 2.09 -9.24 3.91
CA ALA A 98 1.02 -10.07 4.44
C ALA A 98 -0.33 -9.36 4.28
N ARG A 99 -1.37 -10.15 3.98
CA ARG A 99 -2.73 -9.60 3.86
C ARG A 99 -3.30 -9.26 5.23
N LYS A 100 -3.96 -8.10 5.31
CA LYS A 100 -4.69 -7.60 6.48
C LYS A 100 -6.16 -7.37 6.15
N ASN A 101 -6.91 -6.90 7.13
CA ASN A 101 -8.30 -6.52 6.94
C ASN A 101 -8.43 -5.53 5.79
N PRO A 102 -9.44 -5.72 4.92
CA PRO A 102 -9.67 -4.77 3.84
C PRO A 102 -10.09 -3.40 4.40
N TYR A 103 -9.97 -2.37 3.58
CA TYR A 103 -10.54 -1.07 3.87
C TYR A 103 -12.08 -1.20 4.01
N GLU A 104 -12.63 -0.76 5.13
CA GLU A 104 -14.02 -1.04 5.48
C GLU A 104 -15.02 -0.17 4.71
N ARG A 105 -14.63 1.05 4.38
CA ARG A 105 -15.48 1.97 3.60
C ARG A 105 -15.51 1.61 2.11
N THR A 106 -16.17 2.44 1.34
CA THR A 106 -16.29 2.28 -0.12
C THR A 106 -14.91 2.31 -0.79
N GLU A 107 -14.68 1.39 -1.69
CA GLU A 107 -13.46 1.34 -2.52
C GLU A 107 -13.26 2.66 -3.27
N ARG A 108 -12.00 3.07 -3.39
CA ARG A 108 -11.63 4.37 -3.93
C ARG A 108 -10.22 4.39 -4.51
N THR A 109 -9.96 5.40 -5.31
CA THR A 109 -8.66 5.74 -5.87
C THR A 109 -8.35 7.20 -5.61
N GLY A 110 -7.06 7.58 -5.65
CA GLY A 110 -6.64 8.96 -5.46
C GLY A 110 -6.96 9.54 -4.06
N ALA A 111 -7.07 8.70 -3.05
CA ALA A 111 -7.15 9.11 -1.66
C ALA A 111 -5.82 9.68 -1.17
N VAL A 112 -5.80 10.19 0.04
CA VAL A 112 -4.59 10.53 0.79
C VAL A 112 -4.52 9.69 2.06
N ALA A 113 -3.32 9.42 2.55
CA ALA A 113 -3.14 8.73 3.82
C ALA A 113 -2.00 9.33 4.61
N PHE A 114 -2.09 9.23 5.92
CA PHE A 114 -1.10 9.76 6.85
C PHE A 114 -1.17 9.03 8.19
N THR A 115 -0.11 9.20 8.97
CA THR A 115 -0.03 8.66 10.34
C THR A 115 0.06 9.81 11.33
N VAL A 116 -0.77 9.76 12.36
CA VAL A 116 -0.73 10.69 13.50
C VAL A 116 -0.79 9.91 14.79
N LYS A 117 0.16 10.13 15.69
CA LYS A 117 0.25 9.47 17.01
C LYS A 117 0.13 7.94 16.94
N GLY A 118 0.78 7.32 15.93
CA GLY A 118 0.78 5.87 15.76
C GLY A 118 -0.52 5.29 15.19
N ARG A 119 -1.41 6.14 14.66
CA ARG A 119 -2.65 5.75 14.01
C ARG A 119 -2.62 6.11 12.53
N GLY A 120 -3.06 5.22 11.67
CA GLY A 120 -3.17 5.43 10.22
C GLY A 120 -4.55 5.96 9.84
N TYR A 121 -4.58 6.91 8.92
CA TYR A 121 -5.80 7.51 8.40
C TYR A 121 -5.81 7.49 6.89
N VAL A 122 -7.00 7.25 6.32
CA VAL A 122 -7.28 7.36 4.88
C VAL A 122 -8.40 8.39 4.70
N SER A 123 -8.22 9.30 3.76
CA SER A 123 -9.17 10.40 3.55
C SER A 123 -9.38 10.69 2.07
N CYS A 124 -10.53 11.21 1.76
CA CYS A 124 -10.89 11.68 0.42
C CYS A 124 -10.84 10.58 -0.66
N GLY A 125 -10.52 10.97 -1.89
CA GLY A 125 -10.51 10.06 -3.03
C GLY A 125 -11.83 10.06 -3.80
N LYS A 126 -11.92 9.16 -4.76
CA LYS A 126 -13.11 9.03 -5.62
C LYS A 126 -13.29 7.58 -6.09
N ASN A 127 -14.51 7.28 -6.51
CA ASN A 127 -14.80 6.15 -7.40
C ASN A 127 -15.53 6.64 -8.67
N ASN A 128 -16.15 5.76 -9.43
CA ASN A 128 -16.87 6.14 -10.65
C ASN A 128 -18.03 7.11 -10.44
N SER A 129 -18.63 7.12 -9.25
CA SER A 129 -19.89 7.82 -8.95
C SER A 129 -19.74 8.99 -7.99
N PHE A 130 -18.74 8.92 -7.11
CA PHE A 130 -18.65 9.85 -5.96
C PHE A 130 -17.22 10.33 -5.75
N TYR A 131 -17.13 11.59 -5.27
CA TYR A 131 -15.96 12.12 -4.57
C TYR A 131 -16.23 12.02 -3.07
N PHE A 132 -15.25 11.56 -2.31
CA PHE A 132 -15.36 11.37 -0.87
C PHE A 132 -14.73 12.53 -0.12
N ASP A 133 -15.36 12.98 0.95
CA ASP A 133 -14.89 14.04 1.85
C ASP A 133 -14.74 13.53 3.30
N ASP A 134 -14.73 12.21 3.44
CA ASP A 134 -14.58 11.50 4.71
C ASP A 134 -13.10 11.40 5.15
N ILE A 135 -12.91 11.02 6.42
CA ILE A 135 -11.64 10.62 7.00
C ILE A 135 -11.90 9.40 7.90
N ASP A 136 -11.17 8.33 7.66
CA ASP A 136 -11.32 7.08 8.39
C ASP A 136 -10.01 6.67 9.04
N GLU A 137 -10.07 6.23 10.30
CA GLU A 137 -8.96 5.57 10.96
C GLU A 137 -8.87 4.12 10.48
N PHE A 138 -7.68 3.72 10.02
CA PHE A 138 -7.39 2.33 9.68
C PHE A 138 -6.83 1.59 10.90
N LYS A 139 -7.46 0.46 11.25
CA LYS A 139 -7.09 -0.37 12.40
C LYS A 139 -6.75 -1.79 11.95
N PRO A 140 -5.48 -2.06 11.64
CA PRO A 140 -5.06 -3.30 10.97
C PRO A 140 -5.32 -4.58 11.78
N ASP A 141 -5.36 -4.48 13.09
CA ASP A 141 -5.47 -5.61 14.02
C ASP A 141 -6.87 -5.71 14.70
N GLU A 142 -7.80 -4.84 14.32
CA GLU A 142 -9.19 -4.92 14.80
C GLU A 142 -9.93 -6.06 14.09
N THR A 143 -10.90 -6.67 14.77
CA THR A 143 -11.77 -7.65 14.13
C THR A 143 -12.57 -6.96 13.04
N PHE A 144 -12.47 -7.45 11.80
CA PHE A 144 -13.19 -6.89 10.66
C PHE A 144 -14.70 -6.93 10.91
N ASN A 145 -15.35 -5.78 10.75
CA ASN A 145 -16.79 -5.63 10.85
C ASN A 145 -17.33 -4.98 9.56
N ALA A 146 -18.01 -5.76 8.74
CA ALA A 146 -18.54 -5.29 7.46
C ALA A 146 -19.71 -4.29 7.58
N VAL A 147 -20.16 -3.99 8.80
CA VAL A 147 -21.36 -3.19 9.08
C VAL A 147 -21.01 -1.81 9.67
N ASP A 148 -19.76 -1.55 9.96
CA ASP A 148 -19.29 -0.26 10.51
C ASP A 148 -19.22 0.84 9.46
#